data_1009fd8eb2204d33f908d1b4ab9df111
#
_entry.id   1009fd8eb2204d33f908d1b4ab9df111
#
_cell.length_a   1.000
_cell.length_b   1.000
_cell.length_c   1.000
_cell.angle_alpha   90.00
_cell.angle_beta   90.00
_cell.angle_gamma   90.00
#
_symmetry.space_group_name_H-M   'P 1'
#
loop_
_entity.id
_entity.type
_entity.pdbx_description
1 polymer ?
#
loop_
_entity_poly.entity_id
_entity_poly.type
_entity_poly.pdbx_seq_one_letter_code
_entity_poly.pdbx_strand_id
1 'polypeptide(L)'
;IKISGRKIIIYGTSKIKKQVKHKVIFDRIEAVTYFVAGALIGKKIKISKIKTKVLKNEIKLLKNMGVKITVKKDTVYIYKSEKLKKISISTKPYPGFPSDLQAQFMVLMTQAKGISKIKENIFENRFMHVPELKRMGARIDIKNKLAYIKGPTKLMGAEVMATDLRASVSLVLAGLVADKRTLVNRIYHLDRGYELLEKKLKKCKARIARILWKLRI
;
A
#
# COMPACT_ATOMS: atom_id res chain seq x y z
N ILE A 1 -14.43 -28.96 11.91
CA ILE A 1 -14.23 -27.54 12.20
C ILE A 1 -15.61 -26.92 12.35
N LYS A 2 -15.85 -26.21 13.47
CA LYS A 2 -17.02 -25.34 13.68
C LYS A 2 -16.58 -23.89 13.71
N ILE A 3 -17.33 -23.01 13.02
CA ILE A 3 -17.09 -21.56 13.01
C ILE A 3 -18.35 -20.89 13.57
N SER A 4 -18.18 -20.11 14.62
CA SER A 4 -19.25 -19.31 15.22
C SER A 4 -18.74 -17.89 15.49
N GLY A 5 -19.19 -16.92 14.71
CA GLY A 5 -18.70 -15.54 14.75
C GLY A 5 -17.18 -15.48 14.53
N ARG A 6 -16.43 -15.06 15.56
CA ARG A 6 -14.95 -15.00 15.53
C ARG A 6 -14.25 -16.21 16.13
N LYS A 7 -15.02 -17.21 16.59
CA LYS A 7 -14.49 -18.43 17.22
C LYS A 7 -14.42 -19.54 16.20
N ILE A 8 -13.26 -20.20 16.11
CA ILE A 8 -13.02 -21.38 15.30
C ILE A 8 -12.68 -22.51 16.27
N ILE A 9 -13.45 -23.58 16.22
CA ILE A 9 -13.21 -24.79 17.00
C ILE A 9 -12.74 -25.86 16.04
N ILE A 10 -11.56 -26.41 16.29
CA ILE A 10 -10.95 -27.47 15.49
C ILE A 10 -10.92 -28.74 16.37
N TYR A 11 -11.65 -29.76 15.94
CA TYR A 11 -11.55 -31.08 16.54
C TYR A 11 -10.41 -31.81 15.85
N GLY A 12 -9.43 -32.24 16.63
CA GLY A 12 -8.30 -33.00 16.11
C GLY A 12 -8.75 -34.34 15.50
N THR A 13 -7.97 -34.86 14.57
CA THR A 13 -8.17 -36.20 13.98
C THR A 13 -6.83 -36.86 13.78
N SER A 14 -6.77 -38.16 14.08
CA SER A 14 -5.57 -38.98 13.85
C SER A 14 -5.33 -39.34 12.38
N LYS A 15 -6.35 -39.21 11.54
CA LYS A 15 -6.26 -39.57 10.10
C LYS A 15 -6.91 -38.50 9.23
N ILE A 16 -6.15 -37.90 8.32
CA ILE A 16 -6.66 -37.07 7.24
C ILE A 16 -6.97 -37.97 6.04
N LYS A 17 -8.24 -38.23 5.82
CA LYS A 17 -8.70 -39.24 4.84
C LYS A 17 -8.91 -38.71 3.43
N LYS A 18 -8.91 -37.37 3.20
CA LYS A 18 -9.22 -36.75 1.90
C LYS A 18 -8.22 -35.68 1.52
N GLN A 19 -7.79 -35.70 0.27
CA GLN A 19 -7.11 -34.56 -0.34
C GLN A 19 -8.09 -33.42 -0.58
N VAL A 20 -7.71 -32.21 -0.19
CA VAL A 20 -8.51 -31.01 -0.41
C VAL A 20 -7.74 -30.08 -1.34
N LYS A 21 -8.38 -29.68 -2.45
CA LYS A 21 -7.85 -28.64 -3.34
C LYS A 21 -8.40 -27.30 -2.89
N HIS A 22 -7.52 -26.36 -2.60
CA HIS A 22 -7.90 -24.98 -2.24
C HIS A 22 -7.15 -23.99 -3.12
N LYS A 23 -7.88 -23.00 -3.64
CA LYS A 23 -7.28 -21.88 -4.37
C LYS A 23 -7.23 -20.66 -3.45
N VAL A 24 -6.02 -20.22 -3.11
CA VAL A 24 -5.80 -18.99 -2.33
C VAL A 24 -6.32 -17.79 -3.12
N ILE A 25 -6.98 -16.86 -2.44
CA ILE A 25 -7.43 -15.62 -3.05
C ILE A 25 -6.22 -14.70 -3.36
N PHE A 26 -6.44 -13.72 -4.23
CA PHE A 26 -5.42 -12.70 -4.52
C PHE A 26 -5.01 -11.93 -3.25
N ASP A 27 -3.78 -11.41 -3.22
CA ASP A 27 -3.33 -10.52 -2.15
C ASP A 27 -4.01 -9.15 -2.29
N ARG A 28 -4.89 -8.84 -1.31
CA ARG A 28 -5.61 -7.57 -1.28
C ARG A 28 -4.71 -6.38 -1.00
N ILE A 29 -3.63 -6.56 -0.25
CA ILE A 29 -2.69 -5.49 0.08
C ILE A 29 -1.87 -5.13 -1.16
N GLU A 30 -1.35 -6.14 -1.87
CA GLU A 30 -0.68 -5.93 -3.15
C GLU A 30 -1.60 -5.23 -4.15
N ALA A 31 -2.85 -5.69 -4.29
CA ALA A 31 -3.81 -5.09 -5.22
C ALA A 31 -4.04 -3.59 -4.92
N VAL A 32 -4.26 -3.23 -3.65
CA VAL A 32 -4.48 -1.83 -3.26
C VAL A 32 -3.22 -0.99 -3.38
N THR A 33 -2.03 -1.57 -3.22
CA THR A 33 -0.77 -0.88 -3.51
C THR A 33 -0.73 -0.41 -4.97
N TYR A 34 -1.17 -1.25 -5.93
CA TYR A 34 -1.29 -0.81 -7.34
C TYR A 34 -2.43 0.17 -7.57
N PHE A 35 -3.49 0.17 -6.73
CA PHE A 35 -4.51 1.22 -6.79
C PHE A 35 -3.91 2.57 -6.42
N VAL A 36 -3.11 2.61 -5.36
CA VAL A 36 -2.39 3.82 -4.94
C VAL A 36 -1.41 4.27 -6.03
N ALA A 37 -0.59 3.36 -6.58
CA ALA A 37 0.31 3.68 -7.69
C ALA A 37 -0.46 4.27 -8.89
N GLY A 38 -1.60 3.66 -9.26
CA GLY A 38 -2.44 4.14 -10.35
C GLY A 38 -3.03 5.52 -10.10
N ALA A 39 -3.43 5.82 -8.87
CA ALA A 39 -3.95 7.12 -8.48
C ALA A 39 -2.88 8.22 -8.54
N LEU A 40 -1.63 7.87 -8.21
CA LEU A 40 -0.50 8.80 -8.16
C LEU A 40 0.06 9.11 -9.55
N ILE A 41 0.31 8.10 -10.39
CA ILE A 41 1.08 8.26 -11.63
C ILE A 41 0.44 7.64 -12.87
N GLY A 42 -0.57 6.78 -12.72
CA GLY A 42 -1.10 5.96 -13.82
C GLY A 42 -2.04 6.73 -14.73
N LYS A 43 -1.80 6.76 -16.06
CA LYS A 43 -2.86 7.19 -16.99
C LYS A 43 -4.11 6.33 -16.81
N LYS A 44 -3.94 5.00 -16.82
CA LYS A 44 -4.96 3.99 -16.56
C LYS A 44 -4.28 2.69 -16.16
N ILE A 45 -4.53 2.21 -14.95
CA ILE A 45 -4.09 0.87 -14.53
C ILE A 45 -5.32 -0.04 -14.47
N LYS A 46 -5.21 -1.22 -15.10
CA LYS A 46 -6.21 -2.30 -15.05
C LYS A 46 -5.69 -3.40 -14.14
N ILE A 47 -6.49 -3.78 -13.13
CA ILE A 47 -6.22 -4.92 -12.26
C ILE A 47 -7.40 -5.86 -12.37
N SER A 48 -7.17 -7.08 -12.83
CA SER A 48 -8.20 -8.10 -13.11
C SER A 48 -8.03 -9.32 -12.22
N LYS A 49 -9.03 -10.21 -12.25
CA LYS A 49 -9.09 -11.45 -11.45
C LYS A 49 -9.06 -11.21 -9.94
N ILE A 50 -9.70 -10.13 -9.49
CA ILE A 50 -9.80 -9.78 -8.08
C ILE A 50 -11.26 -9.84 -7.61
N LYS A 51 -11.49 -10.37 -6.41
CA LYS A 51 -12.82 -10.35 -5.78
C LYS A 51 -13.07 -8.96 -5.18
N THR A 52 -13.66 -8.04 -5.95
CA THR A 52 -13.85 -6.63 -5.54
C THR A 52 -14.64 -6.46 -4.24
N LYS A 53 -15.49 -7.43 -3.89
CA LYS A 53 -16.26 -7.43 -2.62
C LYS A 53 -15.36 -7.37 -1.38
N VAL A 54 -14.16 -8.00 -1.41
CA VAL A 54 -13.22 -7.98 -0.27
C VAL A 54 -12.42 -6.68 -0.16
N LEU A 55 -12.49 -5.81 -1.18
CA LEU A 55 -11.85 -4.51 -1.25
C LEU A 55 -12.83 -3.34 -1.13
N LYS A 56 -14.07 -3.62 -0.72
CA LYS A 56 -15.16 -2.62 -0.70
C LYS A 56 -14.81 -1.40 0.13
N ASN A 57 -14.17 -1.60 1.27
CA ASN A 57 -13.78 -0.53 2.18
C ASN A 57 -12.65 0.33 1.59
N GLU A 58 -11.60 -0.29 1.08
CA GLU A 58 -10.45 0.40 0.50
C GLU A 58 -10.84 1.19 -0.76
N ILE A 59 -11.69 0.61 -1.60
CA ILE A 59 -12.24 1.31 -2.79
C ILE A 59 -13.09 2.52 -2.37
N LYS A 60 -13.91 2.38 -1.31
CA LYS A 60 -14.71 3.50 -0.76
C LYS A 60 -13.79 4.62 -0.27
N LEU A 61 -12.75 4.29 0.51
CA LEU A 61 -11.81 5.28 1.04
C LEU A 61 -11.07 6.02 -0.08
N LEU A 62 -10.58 5.30 -1.09
CA LEU A 62 -9.93 5.90 -2.25
C LEU A 62 -10.87 6.83 -3.04
N LYS A 63 -12.13 6.42 -3.25
CA LYS A 63 -13.15 7.28 -3.88
C LYS A 63 -13.41 8.54 -3.06
N ASN A 64 -13.49 8.43 -1.73
CA ASN A 64 -13.67 9.58 -0.83
C ASN A 64 -12.49 10.56 -0.92
N MET A 65 -11.28 10.05 -1.18
CA MET A 65 -10.11 10.89 -1.48
C MET A 65 -10.16 11.52 -2.88
N GLY A 66 -11.16 11.22 -3.69
CA GLY A 66 -11.26 11.73 -5.07
C GLY A 66 -10.51 10.91 -6.10
N VAL A 67 -10.08 9.68 -5.76
CA VAL A 67 -9.44 8.80 -6.73
C VAL A 67 -10.48 8.33 -7.76
N LYS A 68 -10.14 8.47 -9.04
CA LYS A 68 -10.98 8.02 -10.16
C LYS A 68 -10.87 6.49 -10.29
N ILE A 69 -11.89 5.77 -9.86
CA ILE A 69 -11.95 4.30 -9.87
C ILE A 69 -13.22 3.83 -10.54
N THR A 70 -13.09 2.92 -11.51
CA THR A 70 -14.19 2.19 -12.13
C THR A 70 -14.08 0.71 -11.79
N VAL A 71 -15.15 0.12 -11.31
CA VAL A 71 -15.25 -1.31 -10.97
C VAL A 71 -16.13 -2.01 -11.97
N LYS A 72 -15.64 -3.07 -12.63
CA LYS A 72 -16.40 -3.93 -13.57
C LYS A 72 -16.16 -5.39 -13.19
N LYS A 73 -17.17 -6.04 -12.62
CA LYS A 73 -17.10 -7.45 -12.14
C LYS A 73 -15.85 -7.68 -11.26
N ASP A 74 -14.91 -8.47 -11.74
CA ASP A 74 -13.64 -8.83 -11.09
C ASP A 74 -12.45 -7.96 -11.51
N THR A 75 -12.71 -6.81 -12.11
CA THR A 75 -11.70 -5.90 -12.66
C THR A 75 -11.90 -4.49 -12.10
N VAL A 76 -10.80 -3.85 -11.72
CA VAL A 76 -10.78 -2.45 -11.28
C VAL A 76 -9.86 -1.66 -12.20
N TYR A 77 -10.34 -0.50 -12.61
CA TYR A 77 -9.57 0.50 -13.36
C TYR A 77 -9.32 1.70 -12.47
N ILE A 78 -8.07 2.13 -12.37
CA ILE A 78 -7.65 3.30 -11.63
C ILE A 78 -7.01 4.29 -12.59
N TYR A 79 -7.28 5.56 -12.38
CA TYR A 79 -6.76 6.65 -13.19
C TYR A 79 -6.03 7.65 -12.31
N LYS A 80 -5.01 8.33 -12.85
CA LYS A 80 -4.36 9.44 -12.18
C LYS A 80 -5.39 10.43 -11.67
N SER A 81 -5.20 10.87 -10.45
CA SER A 81 -6.15 11.73 -9.74
C SER A 81 -5.44 12.98 -9.24
N GLU A 82 -5.67 14.10 -9.92
CA GLU A 82 -4.96 15.37 -9.66
C GLU A 82 -5.53 16.17 -8.50
N LYS A 83 -6.82 15.96 -8.19
CA LYS A 83 -7.53 16.70 -7.14
C LYS A 83 -7.85 15.78 -5.96
N LEU A 84 -6.80 15.30 -5.29
CA LEU A 84 -6.98 14.47 -4.10
C LEU A 84 -7.43 15.31 -2.91
N LYS A 85 -8.36 14.76 -2.12
CA LYS A 85 -8.94 15.38 -0.93
C LYS A 85 -8.38 14.75 0.34
N LYS A 86 -8.21 15.55 1.38
CA LYS A 86 -7.87 15.05 2.72
C LYS A 86 -8.87 14.01 3.22
N ILE A 87 -8.40 13.08 4.03
CA ILE A 87 -9.22 12.05 4.67
C ILE A 87 -8.71 11.77 6.08
N SER A 88 -9.59 11.30 6.95
CA SER A 88 -9.23 10.74 8.25
C SER A 88 -9.56 9.26 8.28
N ILE A 89 -8.57 8.42 8.58
CA ILE A 89 -8.70 6.97 8.65
C ILE A 89 -8.19 6.46 10.00
N SER A 90 -8.73 5.30 10.39
CA SER A 90 -8.28 4.59 11.59
C SER A 90 -8.09 3.13 11.24
N THR A 91 -6.95 2.54 11.60
CA THR A 91 -6.71 1.12 11.37
C THR A 91 -7.61 0.27 12.25
N LYS A 92 -8.17 -0.78 11.66
CA LYS A 92 -9.06 -1.74 12.33
C LYS A 92 -8.90 -3.13 11.69
N PRO A 93 -9.16 -4.21 12.45
CA PRO A 93 -9.26 -5.54 11.87
C PRO A 93 -10.27 -5.60 10.72
N TYR A 94 -10.08 -6.56 9.83
CA TYR A 94 -11.04 -6.77 8.72
C TYR A 94 -12.50 -6.92 9.23
N PRO A 95 -13.47 -6.29 8.57
CA PRO A 95 -13.43 -5.57 7.29
C PRO A 95 -13.03 -4.09 7.38
N GLY A 96 -12.44 -3.64 8.49
CA GLY A 96 -11.91 -2.28 8.64
C GLY A 96 -10.67 -2.02 7.78
N PHE A 97 -10.09 -0.83 7.92
CA PHE A 97 -8.88 -0.43 7.19
C PHE A 97 -7.65 -1.13 7.79
N PRO A 98 -6.92 -1.94 7.01
CA PRO A 98 -5.80 -2.70 7.54
C PRO A 98 -4.57 -1.82 7.78
N SER A 99 -3.85 -2.10 8.86
CA SER A 99 -2.56 -1.48 9.16
C SER A 99 -1.53 -1.65 8.03
N ASP A 100 -1.61 -2.74 7.28
CA ASP A 100 -0.73 -3.04 6.15
C ASP A 100 -0.88 -2.09 4.95
N LEU A 101 -1.93 -1.28 4.88
CA LEU A 101 -2.13 -0.24 3.87
C LEU A 101 -1.83 1.17 4.37
N GLN A 102 -1.50 1.31 5.63
CA GLN A 102 -1.29 2.59 6.29
C GLN A 102 -0.20 3.42 5.59
N ALA A 103 0.96 2.81 5.31
CA ALA A 103 2.10 3.49 4.71
C ALA A 103 1.82 3.93 3.25
N GLN A 104 1.15 3.09 2.45
CA GLN A 104 0.79 3.41 1.06
C GLN A 104 -0.22 4.56 1.00
N PHE A 105 -1.24 4.53 1.88
CA PHE A 105 -2.21 5.63 1.97
C PHE A 105 -1.56 6.92 2.47
N MET A 106 -0.57 6.84 3.36
CA MET A 106 0.16 8.01 3.82
C MET A 106 0.87 8.72 2.66
N VAL A 107 1.49 7.97 1.73
CA VAL A 107 2.06 8.55 0.51
C VAL A 107 0.98 9.24 -0.34
N LEU A 108 -0.18 8.59 -0.55
CA LEU A 108 -1.28 9.21 -1.28
C LEU A 108 -1.77 10.50 -0.60
N MET A 109 -1.81 10.51 0.74
CA MET A 109 -2.20 11.69 1.53
C MET A 109 -1.21 12.85 1.42
N THR A 110 0.09 12.59 1.16
CA THR A 110 1.04 13.68 0.89
C THR A 110 0.68 14.48 -0.35
N GLN A 111 -0.10 13.92 -1.26
CA GLN A 111 -0.57 14.55 -2.51
C GLN A 111 -1.99 15.12 -2.39
N ALA A 112 -2.67 14.93 -1.25
CA ALA A 112 -4.04 15.40 -1.02
C ALA A 112 -4.09 16.81 -0.46
N LYS A 113 -5.04 17.65 -0.91
CA LYS A 113 -5.20 19.02 -0.41
C LYS A 113 -5.71 19.05 1.03
N GLY A 114 -4.94 19.64 1.93
CA GLY A 114 -5.28 19.85 3.34
C GLY A 114 -4.55 18.89 4.26
N ILE A 115 -5.05 18.71 5.49
CA ILE A 115 -4.44 17.84 6.49
C ILE A 115 -5.25 16.54 6.58
N SER A 116 -4.63 15.45 6.16
CA SER A 116 -5.14 14.09 6.36
C SER A 116 -4.67 13.53 7.70
N LYS A 117 -5.40 12.55 8.24
CA LYS A 117 -5.08 11.92 9.53
C LYS A 117 -5.12 10.41 9.42
N ILE A 118 -4.14 9.72 10.00
CA ILE A 118 -4.15 8.27 10.18
C ILE A 118 -3.95 7.95 11.66
N LYS A 119 -4.91 7.25 12.26
CA LYS A 119 -4.79 6.70 13.60
C LYS A 119 -4.46 5.22 13.51
N GLU A 120 -3.30 4.84 14.05
CA GLU A 120 -2.86 3.44 14.14
C GLU A 120 -3.32 2.83 15.46
N ASN A 121 -4.18 1.81 15.42
CA ASN A 121 -4.72 1.17 16.62
C ASN A 121 -4.31 -0.31 16.74
N ILE A 122 -3.55 -0.84 15.78
CA ILE A 122 -3.21 -2.28 15.74
C ILE A 122 -1.79 -2.51 16.21
N PHE A 123 -0.83 -1.72 15.69
CA PHE A 123 0.57 -1.84 16.03
C PHE A 123 1.11 -0.59 16.76
N GLU A 124 2.07 -0.80 17.64
CA GLU A 124 2.65 0.29 18.43
C GLU A 124 3.63 1.14 17.62
N ASN A 125 4.53 0.52 16.87
CA ASN A 125 5.58 1.18 16.09
C ASN A 125 5.40 1.02 14.58
N ARG A 126 4.31 1.57 14.02
CA ARG A 126 4.01 1.39 12.59
C ARG A 126 4.41 2.58 11.71
N PHE A 127 5.01 3.63 12.29
CA PHE A 127 5.38 4.85 11.57
C PHE A 127 6.87 4.92 11.20
N MET A 128 7.58 3.80 11.15
CA MET A 128 9.02 3.74 10.86
C MET A 128 9.41 4.29 9.47
N HIS A 129 8.47 4.33 8.53
CA HIS A 129 8.67 4.93 7.20
C HIS A 129 8.59 6.47 7.20
N VAL A 130 8.05 7.08 8.25
CA VAL A 130 7.83 8.53 8.29
C VAL A 130 9.13 9.33 8.28
N PRO A 131 10.20 8.99 9.01
CA PRO A 131 11.48 9.69 8.88
C PRO A 131 11.99 9.72 7.45
N GLU A 132 11.87 8.62 6.72
CA GLU A 132 12.31 8.53 5.32
C GLU A 132 11.42 9.35 4.38
N LEU A 133 10.10 9.37 4.58
CA LEU A 133 9.20 10.26 3.86
C LEU A 133 9.49 11.74 4.15
N LYS A 134 9.83 12.09 5.39
CA LYS A 134 10.26 13.45 5.76
C LYS A 134 11.57 13.83 5.07
N ARG A 135 12.51 12.89 4.93
CA ARG A 135 13.74 13.09 4.14
C ARG A 135 13.44 13.41 2.69
N MET A 136 12.36 12.86 2.13
CA MET A 136 11.85 13.20 0.80
C MET A 136 11.03 14.50 0.77
N GLY A 137 10.91 15.24 1.88
CA GLY A 137 10.20 16.49 1.99
C GLY A 137 8.74 16.38 2.41
N ALA A 138 8.24 15.19 2.78
CA ALA A 138 6.87 15.05 3.27
C ALA A 138 6.67 15.81 4.60
N ARG A 139 5.53 16.49 4.71
CA ARG A 139 5.14 17.23 5.92
C ARG A 139 4.21 16.36 6.76
N ILE A 140 4.79 15.62 7.70
CA ILE A 140 4.09 14.65 8.54
C ILE A 140 4.49 14.89 10.00
N ASP A 141 3.50 15.02 10.87
CA ASP A 141 3.69 15.10 12.31
C ASP A 141 2.98 13.94 13.00
N ILE A 142 3.67 13.33 13.97
CA ILE A 142 3.12 12.20 14.73
C ILE A 142 2.91 12.66 16.16
N LYS A 143 1.70 12.44 16.68
CA LYS A 143 1.36 12.62 18.09
C LYS A 143 0.77 11.30 18.60
N ASN A 144 1.50 10.58 19.41
CA ASN A 144 1.15 9.24 19.89
C ASN A 144 0.86 8.28 18.69
N LYS A 145 -0.34 7.73 18.62
CA LYS A 145 -0.80 6.82 17.57
C LYS A 145 -1.47 7.53 16.38
N LEU A 146 -1.33 8.85 16.26
CA LEU A 146 -1.99 9.66 15.24
C LEU A 146 -0.96 10.43 14.42
N ALA A 147 -0.95 10.18 13.11
CA ALA A 147 -0.17 10.93 12.13
C ALA A 147 -1.05 12.00 11.44
N TYR A 148 -0.51 13.20 11.31
CA TYR A 148 -1.07 14.33 10.56
C TYR A 148 -0.21 14.53 9.32
N ILE A 149 -0.82 14.44 8.15
CA ILE A 149 -0.15 14.52 6.85
C ILE A 149 -0.66 15.77 6.14
N LYS A 150 0.20 16.77 5.96
CA LYS A 150 -0.13 18.02 5.27
C LYS A 150 0.25 17.91 3.79
N GLY A 151 -0.73 18.01 2.92
CA GLY A 151 -0.54 18.01 1.46
C GLY A 151 -1.28 19.15 0.75
N PRO A 152 -1.12 19.33 -0.56
CA PRO A 152 -0.13 18.62 -1.36
C PRO A 152 1.30 19.01 -1.03
N THR A 153 2.23 18.06 -1.15
CA THR A 153 3.65 18.28 -0.93
C THR A 153 4.44 17.82 -2.15
N LYS A 154 5.32 18.68 -2.65
CA LYS A 154 6.28 18.28 -3.67
C LYS A 154 7.34 17.41 -3.02
N LEU A 155 7.30 16.12 -3.30
CA LEU A 155 8.32 15.19 -2.83
C LEU A 155 9.58 15.32 -3.70
N MET A 156 10.74 15.19 -3.07
CA MET A 156 12.05 15.22 -3.70
C MET A 156 12.70 13.86 -3.64
N GLY A 157 13.42 13.49 -4.70
CA GLY A 157 14.21 12.28 -4.72
C GLY A 157 15.31 12.32 -3.66
N ALA A 158 15.47 11.22 -2.97
CA ALA A 158 16.48 11.03 -1.92
C ALA A 158 16.96 9.59 -1.87
N GLU A 159 18.07 9.36 -1.21
CA GLU A 159 18.50 8.04 -0.78
C GLU A 159 17.79 7.72 0.53
N VAL A 160 16.98 6.64 0.53
CA VAL A 160 16.12 6.23 1.64
C VAL A 160 16.31 4.76 1.95
N MET A 161 16.00 4.38 3.17
CA MET A 161 16.21 3.03 3.67
C MET A 161 14.90 2.33 3.99
N ALA A 162 14.68 1.17 3.38
CA ALA A 162 13.57 0.30 3.72
C ALA A 162 13.80 -0.35 5.09
N THR A 163 12.83 -0.22 5.99
CA THR A 163 12.89 -0.75 7.37
C THR A 163 12.06 -2.00 7.54
N ASP A 164 10.97 -2.14 6.79
CA ASP A 164 10.08 -3.29 6.77
C ASP A 164 9.38 -3.41 5.41
N LEU A 165 8.60 -4.48 5.24
CA LEU A 165 7.88 -4.78 4.00
C LEU A 165 6.97 -3.64 3.52
N ARG A 166 6.20 -3.03 4.43
CA ARG A 166 5.20 -1.99 4.08
C ARG A 166 5.83 -0.62 3.95
N ALA A 167 6.83 -0.31 4.77
CA ALA A 167 7.68 0.86 4.60
C ALA A 167 8.35 0.84 3.23
N SER A 168 8.96 -0.29 2.85
CA SER A 168 9.65 -0.44 1.56
C SER A 168 8.79 -0.04 0.38
N VAL A 169 7.58 -0.59 0.27
CA VAL A 169 6.70 -0.28 -0.85
C VAL A 169 6.21 1.17 -0.84
N SER A 170 5.99 1.75 0.34
CA SER A 170 5.58 3.15 0.44
C SER A 170 6.69 4.09 -0.06
N LEU A 171 7.96 3.80 0.23
CA LEU A 171 9.10 4.57 -0.30
C LEU A 171 9.24 4.44 -1.81
N VAL A 172 8.97 3.25 -2.38
CA VAL A 172 8.88 3.09 -3.83
C VAL A 172 7.78 3.97 -4.41
N LEU A 173 6.56 3.95 -3.83
CA LEU A 173 5.44 4.79 -4.28
C LEU A 173 5.77 6.27 -4.18
N ALA A 174 6.43 6.70 -3.09
CA ALA A 174 6.90 8.08 -2.92
C ALA A 174 7.92 8.46 -3.98
N GLY A 175 8.87 7.56 -4.29
CA GLY A 175 9.86 7.76 -5.35
C GLY A 175 9.26 7.90 -6.75
N LEU A 176 8.09 7.27 -7.01
CA LEU A 176 7.41 7.39 -8.29
C LEU A 176 6.78 8.76 -8.53
N VAL A 177 6.50 9.53 -7.48
CA VAL A 177 5.94 10.90 -7.57
C VAL A 177 6.93 11.98 -7.20
N ALA A 178 8.09 11.61 -6.66
CA ALA A 178 9.14 12.54 -6.30
C ALA A 178 9.77 13.18 -7.55
N ASP A 179 10.16 14.44 -7.41
CA ASP A 179 11.06 15.07 -8.38
C ASP A 179 12.48 14.55 -8.16
N LYS A 180 13.22 14.33 -9.25
CA LYS A 180 14.55 13.72 -9.26
C LYS A 180 14.51 12.20 -8.88
N ARG A 181 15.70 11.61 -8.79
CA ARG A 181 15.91 10.17 -8.55
C ARG A 181 15.80 9.84 -7.07
N THR A 182 15.09 8.76 -6.75
CA THR A 182 15.07 8.15 -5.42
C THR A 182 15.79 6.81 -5.45
N LEU A 183 16.68 6.57 -4.51
CA LEU A 183 17.33 5.28 -4.29
C LEU A 183 16.77 4.66 -3.01
N VAL A 184 16.17 3.48 -3.15
CA VAL A 184 15.62 2.73 -2.01
C VAL A 184 16.56 1.58 -1.68
N ASN A 185 17.22 1.65 -0.55
CA ASN A 185 18.15 0.63 -0.06
C ASN A 185 17.41 -0.46 0.73
N ARG A 186 18.07 -1.61 0.97
CA ARG A 186 17.58 -2.77 1.75
C ARG A 186 16.25 -3.33 1.21
N ILE A 187 16.12 -3.39 -0.10
CA ILE A 187 14.88 -3.82 -0.79
C ILE A 187 14.52 -5.30 -0.57
N TYR A 188 15.39 -6.10 0.06
CA TYR A 188 15.06 -7.48 0.46
C TYR A 188 13.83 -7.55 1.36
N HIS A 189 13.52 -6.49 2.12
CA HIS A 189 12.26 -6.39 2.85
C HIS A 189 11.05 -6.37 1.92
N LEU A 190 11.17 -5.71 0.76
CA LEU A 190 10.12 -5.62 -0.25
C LEU A 190 9.83 -6.99 -0.87
N ASP A 191 10.89 -7.76 -1.15
CA ASP A 191 10.79 -9.05 -1.84
C ASP A 191 10.01 -10.11 -1.03
N ARG A 192 9.87 -9.92 0.27
CA ARG A 192 9.08 -10.79 1.16
C ARG A 192 7.58 -10.83 0.85
N GLY A 193 7.04 -9.83 0.16
CA GLY A 193 5.60 -9.75 -0.10
C GLY A 193 5.22 -9.10 -1.42
N TYR A 194 6.19 -8.70 -2.24
CA TYR A 194 5.95 -8.12 -3.57
C TYR A 194 6.81 -8.81 -4.62
N GLU A 195 6.23 -9.79 -5.28
CA GLU A 195 6.92 -10.50 -6.36
C GLU A 195 7.19 -9.56 -7.54
N LEU A 196 8.48 -9.36 -7.87
CA LEU A 196 8.94 -8.60 -9.04
C LEU A 196 8.22 -7.25 -9.21
N LEU A 197 8.06 -6.49 -8.11
CA LEU A 197 7.32 -5.22 -8.11
C LEU A 197 7.82 -4.26 -9.20
N GLU A 198 9.14 -4.13 -9.34
CA GLU A 198 9.76 -3.26 -10.33
C GLU A 198 9.41 -3.66 -11.76
N LYS A 199 9.34 -4.96 -12.06
CA LYS A 199 8.94 -5.46 -13.38
C LYS A 199 7.46 -5.19 -13.66
N LYS A 200 6.59 -5.40 -12.65
CA LYS A 200 5.15 -5.12 -12.77
C LYS A 200 4.89 -3.62 -12.97
N LEU A 201 5.56 -2.74 -12.20
CA LEU A 201 5.45 -1.30 -12.34
C LEU A 201 6.05 -0.80 -13.68
N LYS A 202 7.16 -1.37 -14.14
CA LYS A 202 7.76 -1.05 -15.44
C LYS A 202 6.82 -1.37 -16.61
N LYS A 203 6.06 -2.49 -16.54
CA LYS A 203 4.98 -2.81 -17.50
C LYS A 203 3.87 -1.74 -17.48
N CYS A 204 3.65 -1.07 -16.35
CA CYS A 204 2.75 0.08 -16.23
C CYS A 204 3.41 1.41 -16.62
N LYS A 205 4.58 1.38 -17.29
CA LYS A 205 5.36 2.55 -17.76
C LYS A 205 5.95 3.41 -16.63
N ALA A 206 6.10 2.88 -15.43
CA ALA A 206 6.85 3.54 -14.37
C ALA A 206 8.36 3.54 -14.69
N ARG A 207 9.04 4.63 -14.39
CA ARG A 207 10.50 4.73 -14.49
C ARG A 207 11.12 4.17 -13.23
N ILE A 208 11.37 2.86 -13.22
CA ILE A 208 11.90 2.12 -12.08
C ILE A 208 12.87 1.04 -12.56
N ALA A 209 13.93 0.80 -11.82
CA ALA A 209 14.88 -0.28 -12.08
C ALA A 209 15.39 -0.85 -10.75
N ARG A 210 15.72 -2.13 -10.76
CA ARG A 210 16.48 -2.77 -9.70
C ARG A 210 17.95 -2.64 -10.03
N ILE A 211 18.75 -2.15 -9.09
CA ILE A 211 20.19 -2.07 -9.19
C ILE A 211 20.77 -3.26 -8.44
N LEU A 212 21.50 -4.12 -9.14
CA LEU A 212 22.29 -5.18 -8.51
C LEU A 212 23.64 -4.56 -8.13
N TRP A 213 23.93 -4.53 -6.84
CA TRP A 213 25.30 -4.24 -6.38
C TRP A 213 26.18 -5.41 -6.84
N LYS A 214 26.97 -5.21 -7.89
CA LYS A 214 28.15 -6.04 -8.07
C LYS A 214 29.10 -5.65 -6.95
N LEU A 215 29.35 -6.56 -6.01
CA LEU A 215 30.51 -6.45 -5.13
C LEU A 215 31.71 -6.23 -6.04
N ARG A 216 32.30 -5.04 -6.02
CA ARG A 216 33.67 -4.88 -6.50
C ARG A 216 34.51 -5.53 -5.42
N ILE A 217 34.86 -6.81 -5.65
CA ILE A 217 35.98 -7.51 -5.02
C ILE A 217 37.24 -6.90 -5.57
#